data_af190f35e242910458f093a208a6f9c5
#
_entry.id   af190f35e242910458f093a208a6f9c5
#
_cell.length_a   1.000
_cell.length_b   1.000
_cell.length_c   1.000
_cell.angle_alpha   90.00
_cell.angle_beta   90.00
_cell.angle_gamma   90.00
#
_symmetry.space_group_name_H-M   'P 1'
#
loop_
_entity.id
_entity.type
_entity.pdbx_description
1 polymer ?
#
loop_
_entity_poly.entity_id
_entity_poly.type
_entity_poly.pdbx_seq_one_letter_code
_entity_poly.pdbx_strand_id
1 'polypeptide(L)'
;MEINSAALSPAEQALRDAALEYHRSPVRGKIAVTPTKPLSNQRDLSLAYSPGVAYACLAIEQDPTLAHDYTARGNLVGVVTNGTAVLGLGDIGPLAGKPVMEGKGCLFQKFCLLYTSPSPRD
;
A
#
# COMPACT_ATOMS: atom_id res chain seq x y z
N MET A 1 -7.97 23.44 -0.25
CA MET A 1 -7.29 23.97 0.96
C MET A 1 -5.90 24.40 0.55
N GLU A 2 -5.65 25.69 0.53
CA GLU A 2 -4.31 26.19 0.25
C GLU A 2 -3.50 26.18 1.55
N ILE A 3 -2.43 25.42 1.58
CA ILE A 3 -1.49 25.47 2.69
C ILE A 3 -0.51 26.59 2.41
N ASN A 4 -0.80 27.77 2.95
CA ASN A 4 0.08 28.91 2.83
C ASN A 4 1.24 28.77 3.84
N SER A 5 2.47 28.83 3.35
CA SER A 5 3.68 28.67 4.18
C SER A 5 4.00 29.92 5.01
N ALA A 6 3.23 31.00 4.90
CA ALA A 6 3.54 32.28 5.53
C ALA A 6 2.96 32.31 6.90
N ALA A 7 2.82 32.12 7.88
CA ALA A 7 2.33 32.20 9.27
C ALA A 7 1.10 31.35 9.55
N LEU A 8 1.34 30.16 10.07
CA LEU A 8 0.29 29.29 10.58
C LEU A 8 -0.28 29.83 11.89
N SER A 9 -1.60 29.72 12.07
CA SER A 9 -2.23 29.95 13.38
C SER A 9 -1.77 28.90 14.39
N PRO A 10 -1.95 29.11 15.70
CA PRO A 10 -1.61 28.10 16.71
C PRO A 10 -2.32 26.75 16.48
N ALA A 11 -3.57 26.76 16.03
CA ALA A 11 -4.31 25.55 15.73
C ALA A 11 -3.73 24.82 14.49
N GLU A 12 -3.38 25.57 13.46
CA GLU A 12 -2.74 25.02 12.26
C GLU A 12 -1.36 24.46 12.56
N GLN A 13 -0.60 25.12 13.42
CA GLN A 13 0.70 24.64 13.86
C GLN A 13 0.57 23.33 14.65
N ALA A 14 -0.40 23.23 15.54
CA ALA A 14 -0.67 22.00 16.29
C ALA A 14 -1.08 20.84 15.36
N LEU A 15 -1.93 21.09 14.36
CA LEU A 15 -2.31 20.10 13.36
C LEU A 15 -1.11 19.67 12.53
N ARG A 16 -0.28 20.60 12.11
CA ARG A 16 0.96 20.32 11.36
C ARG A 16 1.86 19.36 12.14
N ASP A 17 2.12 19.68 13.40
CA ASP A 17 3.03 18.89 14.25
C ASP A 17 2.46 17.50 14.50
N ALA A 18 1.17 17.40 14.79
CA ALA A 18 0.48 16.12 14.95
C ALA A 18 0.49 15.29 13.66
N ALA A 19 0.27 15.91 12.51
CA ALA A 19 0.30 15.24 11.22
C ALA A 19 1.70 14.70 10.88
N LEU A 20 2.73 15.48 11.11
CA LEU A 20 4.12 15.02 10.88
C LEU A 20 4.48 13.87 11.81
N GLU A 21 4.10 13.94 13.07
CA GLU A 21 4.32 12.84 14.02
C GLU A 21 3.54 11.59 13.63
N TYR A 22 2.28 11.74 13.22
CA TYR A 22 1.46 10.63 12.74
C TYR A 22 2.12 9.88 11.56
N HIS A 23 2.72 10.61 10.63
CA HIS A 23 3.38 9.99 9.47
C HIS A 23 4.73 9.35 9.81
N ARG A 24 5.35 9.76 10.90
CA ARG A 24 6.68 9.28 11.31
C ARG A 24 6.61 8.10 12.27
N SER A 25 5.65 8.10 13.18
CA SER A 25 5.63 7.21 14.34
C SER A 25 4.33 6.40 14.44
N PRO A 26 4.34 5.20 15.02
CA PRO A 26 5.52 4.45 15.50
C PRO A 26 6.34 3.85 14.36
N VAL A 27 5.75 3.69 13.17
CA VAL A 27 6.41 3.19 11.97
C VAL A 27 6.26 4.23 10.86
N ARG A 28 7.28 4.43 10.08
CA ARG A 28 7.29 5.43 9.01
C ARG A 28 6.31 5.07 7.91
N GLY A 29 5.50 6.05 7.49
CA GLY A 29 4.47 5.86 6.47
C GLY A 29 3.19 5.23 7.02
N LYS A 30 2.23 4.96 6.13
CA LYS A 30 0.88 4.48 6.49
C LYS A 30 0.57 3.09 5.95
N ILE A 31 1.46 2.50 5.17
CA ILE A 31 1.25 1.19 4.56
C ILE A 31 2.40 0.25 4.90
N ALA A 32 2.11 -1.03 4.85
CA ALA A 32 3.10 -2.10 5.00
C ALA A 32 2.90 -3.15 3.92
N VAL A 33 3.97 -3.86 3.60
CA VAL A 33 3.91 -5.06 2.76
C VAL A 33 4.15 -6.26 3.67
N THR A 34 3.18 -7.15 3.74
CA THR A 34 3.19 -8.26 4.68
C THR A 34 2.99 -9.58 3.93
N PRO A 35 3.83 -10.59 4.18
CA PRO A 35 3.58 -11.94 3.66
C PRO A 35 2.27 -12.49 4.19
N THR A 36 1.56 -13.25 3.36
CA THR A 36 0.30 -13.91 3.74
C THR A 36 0.50 -15.38 4.10
N LYS A 37 1.70 -15.91 3.87
CA LYS A 37 2.06 -17.30 4.12
C LYS A 37 3.13 -17.39 5.20
N PRO A 38 3.18 -18.45 5.98
CA PRO A 38 4.28 -18.65 6.93
C PRO A 38 5.61 -18.85 6.20
N LEU A 39 6.67 -18.30 6.77
CA LEU A 39 8.06 -18.47 6.32
C LEU A 39 8.94 -18.76 7.53
N SER A 40 8.58 -19.79 8.29
CA SER A 40 9.21 -20.06 9.58
C SER A 40 10.20 -21.22 9.57
N ASN A 41 10.25 -21.99 8.49
CA ASN A 41 11.12 -23.16 8.38
C ASN A 41 11.60 -23.39 6.95
N GLN A 42 12.47 -24.38 6.78
CA GLN A 42 13.07 -24.73 5.48
C GLN A 42 12.02 -25.23 4.49
N ARG A 43 11.00 -25.93 4.94
CA ARG A 43 9.91 -26.38 4.07
C ARG A 43 9.13 -25.21 3.53
N ASP A 44 8.75 -24.26 4.38
CA ASP A 44 8.03 -23.03 3.94
C ASP A 44 8.83 -22.28 2.89
N LEU A 45 10.13 -22.13 3.09
CA LEU A 45 11.00 -21.46 2.14
C LEU A 45 11.07 -22.23 0.81
N SER A 46 11.10 -23.54 0.84
CA SER A 46 11.13 -24.36 -0.38
C SER A 46 9.82 -24.29 -1.17
N LEU A 47 8.70 -24.04 -0.51
CA LEU A 47 7.40 -23.84 -1.15
C LEU A 47 7.25 -22.42 -1.68
N ALA A 48 7.67 -21.43 -0.88
CA ALA A 48 7.52 -20.02 -1.21
C ALA A 48 8.49 -19.55 -2.29
N TYR A 49 9.64 -20.17 -2.37
CA TYR A 49 10.69 -19.78 -3.29
C TYR A 49 11.25 -21.02 -4.03
N SER A 50 12.50 -21.38 -3.83
CA SER A 50 13.13 -22.46 -4.60
C SER A 50 13.14 -23.77 -3.82
N PRO A 51 12.74 -24.89 -4.45
CA PRO A 51 12.34 -25.10 -5.85
C PRO A 51 10.83 -24.97 -6.13
N GLY A 52 9.98 -24.89 -5.09
CA GLY A 52 8.53 -25.00 -5.22
C GLY A 52 7.86 -23.91 -6.08
N VAL A 53 8.38 -22.70 -6.06
CA VAL A 53 7.83 -21.58 -6.83
C VAL A 53 7.78 -21.85 -8.34
N ALA A 54 8.68 -22.68 -8.85
CA ALA A 54 8.71 -23.04 -10.26
C ALA A 54 7.41 -23.71 -10.73
N TYR A 55 6.76 -24.49 -9.89
CA TYR A 55 5.51 -25.15 -10.24
C TYR A 55 4.36 -24.16 -10.41
N ALA A 56 4.29 -23.14 -9.58
CA ALA A 56 3.31 -22.06 -9.72
C ALA A 56 3.58 -21.27 -11.01
N CYS A 57 4.83 -20.97 -11.30
CA CYS A 57 5.21 -20.27 -12.53
C CYS A 57 4.81 -21.06 -13.78
N LEU A 58 5.11 -22.36 -13.82
CA LEU A 58 4.77 -23.23 -14.96
C LEU A 58 3.26 -23.37 -15.12
N ALA A 59 2.52 -23.46 -14.04
CA ALA A 59 1.05 -23.52 -14.11
C ALA A 59 0.47 -22.24 -14.75
N ILE A 60 0.97 -21.07 -14.34
CA ILE A 60 0.52 -19.79 -14.88
C ILE A 60 0.95 -19.64 -16.37
N GLU A 61 2.14 -20.11 -16.72
CA GLU A 61 2.60 -20.11 -18.09
C GLU A 61 1.66 -20.91 -19.02
N GLN A 62 1.19 -22.06 -18.54
CA GLN A 62 0.24 -22.89 -19.29
C GLN A 62 -1.16 -22.32 -19.32
N ASP A 63 -1.61 -21.70 -18.23
CA ASP A 63 -2.91 -21.08 -18.11
C ASP A 63 -2.80 -19.74 -17.35
N PRO A 64 -2.69 -18.61 -18.07
CA PRO A 64 -2.53 -17.29 -17.45
C PRO A 64 -3.65 -16.89 -16.48
N THR A 65 -4.83 -17.48 -16.56
CA THR A 65 -5.93 -17.19 -15.63
C THR A 65 -5.59 -17.61 -14.20
N LEU A 66 -4.70 -18.60 -14.04
CA LEU A 66 -4.23 -19.08 -12.74
C LEU A 66 -3.38 -18.06 -11.97
N ALA A 67 -2.98 -16.95 -12.61
CA ALA A 67 -2.35 -15.85 -11.90
C ALA A 67 -3.26 -15.29 -10.78
N HIS A 68 -4.57 -15.37 -10.92
CA HIS A 68 -5.51 -14.98 -9.88
C HIS A 68 -5.51 -15.91 -8.67
N ASP A 69 -5.17 -17.17 -8.87
CA ASP A 69 -5.16 -18.18 -7.79
C ASP A 69 -3.80 -18.24 -7.08
N TYR A 70 -2.71 -18.07 -7.83
CA TYR A 70 -1.34 -18.31 -7.34
C TYR A 70 -0.55 -17.04 -7.07
N THR A 71 -1.15 -15.86 -7.27
CA THR A 71 -0.54 -14.56 -6.96
C THR A 71 -1.55 -13.63 -6.31
N ALA A 72 -1.06 -12.51 -5.77
CA ALA A 72 -1.93 -11.46 -5.23
C ALA A 72 -2.61 -10.62 -6.32
N ARG A 73 -2.39 -10.91 -7.61
CA ARG A 73 -2.86 -10.07 -8.73
C ARG A 73 -4.35 -9.76 -8.68
N GLY A 74 -5.17 -10.74 -8.33
CA GLY A 74 -6.63 -10.58 -8.28
C GLY A 74 -7.12 -9.64 -7.18
N ASN A 75 -6.28 -9.32 -6.21
CA ASN A 75 -6.63 -8.50 -5.05
C ASN A 75 -5.67 -7.33 -4.83
N LEU A 76 -4.93 -6.97 -5.86
CA LEU A 76 -3.92 -5.90 -5.80
C LEU A 76 -4.37 -4.71 -6.64
N VAL A 77 -4.48 -3.56 -6.02
CA VAL A 77 -4.82 -2.29 -6.68
C VAL A 77 -3.67 -1.31 -6.46
N GLY A 78 -3.17 -0.75 -7.55
CA GLY A 78 -2.12 0.26 -7.51
C GLY A 78 -2.68 1.67 -7.51
N VAL A 79 -2.16 2.53 -6.66
CA VAL A 79 -2.40 3.97 -6.70
C VAL A 79 -1.17 4.62 -7.31
N VAL A 80 -1.32 5.25 -8.47
CA VAL A 80 -0.20 5.75 -9.27
C VAL A 80 -0.36 7.26 -9.51
N THR A 81 0.73 7.99 -9.40
CA THR A 81 0.76 9.44 -9.68
C THR A 81 2.15 9.85 -10.14
N ASN A 82 2.21 10.91 -10.94
CA ASN A 82 3.44 11.64 -11.22
C ASN A 82 3.59 12.91 -10.33
N GLY A 83 2.58 13.18 -9.49
CA GLY A 83 2.60 14.30 -8.55
C GLY A 83 2.46 15.68 -9.19
N THR A 84 1.95 15.78 -10.43
CA THR A 84 1.85 17.07 -11.15
C THR A 84 0.64 17.89 -10.74
N ALA A 85 -0.35 17.30 -10.10
CA ALA A 85 -1.57 17.98 -9.65
C ALA A 85 -2.08 17.34 -8.36
N VAL A 86 -1.42 17.63 -7.27
CA VAL A 86 -1.82 17.16 -5.95
C VAL A 86 -2.76 18.18 -5.31
N LEU A 87 -3.94 17.73 -4.88
CA LEU A 87 -5.01 18.60 -4.40
C LEU A 87 -4.52 19.58 -3.31
N GLY A 88 -4.66 20.87 -3.56
CA GLY A 88 -4.25 21.95 -2.66
C GLY A 88 -2.75 22.27 -2.69
N LEU A 89 -1.94 21.47 -3.37
CA LEU A 89 -0.48 21.63 -3.39
C LEU A 89 0.11 21.82 -4.79
N GLY A 90 -0.65 21.49 -5.85
CA GLY A 90 -0.20 21.63 -7.24
C GLY A 90 0.84 20.62 -7.66
N ASP A 91 1.82 21.07 -8.42
CA ASP A 91 2.91 20.23 -8.95
C ASP A 91 4.04 20.14 -7.94
N ILE A 92 4.01 19.10 -7.12
CA ILE A 92 5.03 18.85 -6.08
C ILE A 92 5.89 17.64 -6.37
N GLY A 93 5.62 16.93 -7.46
CA GLY A 93 6.34 15.76 -7.87
C GLY A 93 5.91 14.45 -7.19
N PRO A 94 6.38 13.31 -7.71
CA PRO A 94 5.89 11.99 -7.26
C PRO A 94 6.36 11.64 -5.85
N LEU A 95 7.53 12.10 -5.43
CA LEU A 95 8.05 11.78 -4.11
C LEU A 95 7.27 12.52 -3.01
N ALA A 96 7.08 13.83 -3.18
CA ALA A 96 6.33 14.64 -2.21
C ALA A 96 4.83 14.29 -2.19
N GLY A 97 4.29 13.76 -3.28
CA GLY A 97 2.91 13.28 -3.36
C GLY A 97 2.66 11.93 -2.67
N LYS A 98 3.71 11.22 -2.29
CA LYS A 98 3.58 9.87 -1.75
C LYS A 98 2.70 9.76 -0.50
N PRO A 99 2.76 10.67 0.48
CA PRO A 99 1.86 10.60 1.64
C PRO A 99 0.38 10.63 1.28
N VAL A 100 0.00 11.38 0.25
CA VAL A 100 -1.39 11.43 -0.25
C VAL A 100 -1.76 10.10 -0.88
N MET A 101 -0.86 9.50 -1.65
CA MET A 101 -1.10 8.20 -2.29
C MET A 101 -1.21 7.07 -1.27
N GLU A 102 -0.39 7.08 -0.24
CA GLU A 102 -0.54 6.15 0.88
C GLU A 102 -1.87 6.34 1.60
N GLY A 103 -2.30 7.58 1.81
CA GLY A 103 -3.61 7.88 2.36
C GLY A 103 -4.75 7.32 1.52
N LYS A 104 -4.68 7.44 0.21
CA LYS A 104 -5.65 6.82 -0.70
C LYS A 104 -5.64 5.30 -0.59
N GLY A 105 -4.47 4.70 -0.50
CA GLY A 105 -4.35 3.26 -0.26
C GLY A 105 -5.05 2.82 1.03
N CYS A 106 -4.87 3.55 2.10
CA CYS A 106 -5.54 3.31 3.37
C CYS A 106 -7.07 3.43 3.25
N LEU A 107 -7.56 4.42 2.51
CA LEU A 107 -9.00 4.61 2.29
C LEU A 107 -9.59 3.46 1.45
N PHE A 108 -8.92 3.03 0.40
CA PHE A 108 -9.34 1.87 -0.38
C PHE A 108 -9.35 0.60 0.46
N GLN A 109 -8.34 0.40 1.28
CA GLN A 109 -8.29 -0.75 2.18
C GLN A 109 -9.48 -0.72 3.15
N LYS A 110 -9.74 0.42 3.77
CA LYS A 110 -10.78 0.53 4.78
C LYS A 110 -12.19 0.46 4.21
N PHE A 111 -12.47 1.14 3.09
CA PHE A 111 -13.82 1.33 2.59
C PHE A 111 -14.20 0.44 1.41
N CYS A 112 -13.23 -0.13 0.69
CA CYS A 112 -13.47 -0.94 -0.49
C CYS A 112 -12.88 -2.35 -0.37
N LEU A 113 -11.61 -2.47 -0.02
CA LEU A 113 -10.89 -3.75 -0.06
C LEU A 113 -11.20 -4.65 1.15
N LEU A 114 -11.64 -4.10 2.25
CA LEU A 114 -12.06 -4.91 3.39
C LEU A 114 -13.26 -5.80 3.08
N TYR A 115 -14.07 -5.40 2.13
CA TYR A 115 -15.23 -6.18 1.71
C TYR A 115 -14.89 -7.28 0.71
N THR A 116 -13.74 -7.19 0.08
CA THR A 116 -13.27 -8.14 -0.93
C THR A 116 -12.20 -9.07 -0.41
N SER A 117 -11.61 -8.77 0.73
CA SER A 117 -10.69 -9.71 1.35
C SER A 117 -11.46 -10.98 1.73
N PRO A 118 -10.83 -12.16 1.59
CA PRO A 118 -11.39 -13.36 2.18
C PRO A 118 -11.55 -13.05 3.66
N SER A 119 -12.72 -12.79 3.97
CA SER A 119 -13.04 -12.18 5.21
C SER A 119 -12.77 -13.10 6.35
N PRO A 120 -12.36 -12.56 7.49
CA PRO A 120 -12.38 -13.32 8.72
C PRO A 120 -13.76 -13.87 9.06
N ARG A 121 -14.78 -13.48 8.35
CA ARG A 121 -16.12 -14.06 8.48
C ARG A 121 -16.32 -15.33 7.68
N ASP A 122 -15.38 -15.67 6.89
CA ASP A 122 -15.39 -16.93 6.14
C ASP A 122 -14.78 -18.05 6.96
#